data_918607c26c60cf5f132361109afbb6b6
#
_entry.id   918607c26c60cf5f132361109afbb6b6
#
_cell.length_a   1.000
_cell.length_b   1.000
_cell.length_c   1.000
_cell.angle_alpha   90.00
_cell.angle_beta   90.00
_cell.angle_gamma   90.00
#
_symmetry.space_group_name_H-M   'P 1'
#
loop_
_entity.id
_entity.type
_entity.pdbx_description
1 polymer ?
#
loop_
_entity_poly.entity_id
_entity_poly.type
_entity_poly.pdbx_seq_one_letter_code
_entity_poly.pdbx_strand_id
1 'polypeptide(L)'
;MKTKGALIWEFNQPWSIEEIDMGDPVKDEVKIQMEAAGMCHSDHHLVTGGIPMAGFPVLGGHEGAGIVTEVGPGVEDIAPGDHVVLSFIPSCGKCPTCQAGMRNLCDLGAGLLAGAAVSDGTFRIQARGQNVYPMTLLGTFSPYMVVHKSSVVKIDPSVPFEVACLVGCGVTTGYGSAVRTADIRPGQDVAIVGVGGVGMAALQGAVAAGARYIFAIDPVEWKRDQALKFGATHVYPDMEAALLGIAEVTYGLMAHKVILTVGELKGADIDSYLNITAKGGTCVVTAIGSLLDTQVNVNLAMLTLMQKNLQGTIFGGGNPQYDIPQLLAMYKAGKLNLDDMVTTQYKLEQINDGYRDMLDGKNIRGVIRYTDADR
;
A
#
# COMPACT_ATOMS: atom_id res chain seq x y z
N MET A 1 -2.67 26.86 -10.04
CA MET A 1 -4.02 27.03 -9.42
C MET A 1 -3.90 26.94 -7.91
N LYS A 2 -4.84 27.57 -7.14
CA LYS A 2 -4.93 27.39 -5.70
C LYS A 2 -5.87 26.22 -5.38
N THR A 3 -5.50 25.41 -4.40
CA THR A 3 -6.30 24.31 -3.87
C THR A 3 -5.91 24.10 -2.41
N LYS A 4 -6.45 23.06 -1.73
CA LYS A 4 -6.08 22.72 -0.36
C LYS A 4 -5.32 21.39 -0.32
N GLY A 5 -4.54 21.18 0.74
CA GLY A 5 -3.82 19.92 0.96
C GLY A 5 -3.59 19.66 2.45
N ALA A 6 -3.46 18.40 2.82
CA ALA A 6 -3.07 18.00 4.16
C ALA A 6 -1.54 17.92 4.23
N LEU A 7 -0.95 18.84 4.98
CA LEU A 7 0.50 18.99 5.13
C LEU A 7 0.96 18.59 6.54
N ILE A 8 2.19 18.09 6.63
CA ILE A 8 2.97 18.10 7.88
C ILE A 8 4.17 19.01 7.71
N TRP A 9 4.47 19.80 8.76
CA TRP A 9 5.57 20.77 8.77
C TRP A 9 6.81 20.24 9.50
N GLU A 10 6.62 19.27 10.36
CA GLU A 10 7.66 18.57 11.11
C GLU A 10 7.13 17.22 11.61
N PHE A 11 8.00 16.34 12.06
CA PHE A 11 7.59 15.05 12.60
C PHE A 11 6.74 15.16 13.86
N ASN A 12 5.86 14.19 14.06
CA ASN A 12 4.97 14.06 15.22
C ASN A 12 3.94 15.21 15.37
N GLN A 13 3.67 15.94 14.29
CA GLN A 13 2.58 16.93 14.25
C GLN A 13 1.35 16.34 13.54
N PRO A 14 0.14 16.80 13.92
CA PRO A 14 -1.06 16.44 13.18
C PRO A 14 -1.04 17.03 11.77
N TRP A 15 -1.81 16.42 10.88
CA TRP A 15 -2.04 16.96 9.54
C TRP A 15 -2.67 18.35 9.64
N SER A 16 -2.10 19.33 8.94
CA SER A 16 -2.62 20.68 8.78
C SER A 16 -3.24 20.84 7.40
N ILE A 17 -4.52 21.23 7.36
CA ILE A 17 -5.20 21.50 6.08
C ILE A 17 -4.92 22.95 5.71
N GLU A 18 -4.25 23.15 4.59
CA GLU A 18 -3.79 24.48 4.15
C GLU A 18 -4.06 24.73 2.67
N GLU A 19 -4.12 26.00 2.30
CA GLU A 19 -4.08 26.41 0.89
C GLU A 19 -2.68 26.15 0.32
N ILE A 20 -2.62 25.52 -0.83
CA ILE A 20 -1.41 25.23 -1.58
C ILE A 20 -1.54 25.77 -3.01
N ASP A 21 -0.42 26.15 -3.59
CA ASP A 21 -0.32 26.51 -4.99
C ASP A 21 0.12 25.27 -5.78
N MET A 22 -0.76 24.77 -6.65
CA MET A 22 -0.49 23.66 -7.56
C MET A 22 -0.10 24.17 -8.93
N GLY A 23 1.06 23.78 -9.43
CA GLY A 23 1.56 24.12 -10.77
C GLY A 23 0.80 23.42 -11.89
N ASP A 24 1.17 23.74 -13.11
CA ASP A 24 0.64 23.09 -14.31
C ASP A 24 1.54 21.91 -14.73
N PRO A 25 0.99 20.90 -15.44
CA PRO A 25 1.77 19.77 -15.88
C PRO A 25 2.78 20.18 -16.98
N VAL A 26 4.05 19.84 -16.78
CA VAL A 26 5.08 19.96 -17.79
C VAL A 26 5.22 18.68 -18.59
N LYS A 27 6.31 18.54 -19.35
CA LYS A 27 6.57 17.37 -20.19
C LYS A 27 6.47 16.07 -19.39
N ASP A 28 5.72 15.09 -19.92
CA ASP A 28 5.47 13.77 -19.35
C ASP A 28 4.67 13.77 -18.02
N GLU A 29 3.98 14.87 -17.69
CA GLU A 29 3.14 15.00 -16.49
C GLU A 29 1.65 15.08 -16.83
N VAL A 30 0.85 14.74 -15.81
CA VAL A 30 -0.62 14.69 -15.88
C VAL A 30 -1.16 15.42 -14.65
N LYS A 31 -2.14 16.31 -14.84
CA LYS A 31 -2.92 16.92 -13.77
C LYS A 31 -4.20 16.11 -13.58
N ILE A 32 -4.49 15.78 -12.33
CA ILE A 32 -5.60 14.91 -11.95
C ILE A 32 -6.46 15.63 -10.91
N GLN A 33 -7.76 15.63 -11.14
CA GLN A 33 -8.77 15.94 -10.16
C GLN A 33 -9.05 14.67 -9.37
N MET A 34 -8.74 14.71 -8.08
CA MET A 34 -8.90 13.57 -7.19
C MET A 34 -10.37 13.37 -6.80
N GLU A 35 -10.82 12.14 -6.82
CA GLU A 35 -12.16 11.74 -6.37
C GLU A 35 -12.10 10.95 -5.05
N ALA A 36 -11.02 10.19 -4.83
CA ALA A 36 -10.80 9.46 -3.60
C ALA A 36 -9.31 9.27 -3.30
N ALA A 37 -8.96 9.23 -2.02
CA ALA A 37 -7.62 8.88 -1.53
C ALA A 37 -7.71 7.89 -0.37
N GLY A 38 -6.96 6.79 -0.44
CA GLY A 38 -6.85 5.80 0.63
C GLY A 38 -5.91 6.27 1.73
N MET A 39 -6.27 5.95 2.98
CA MET A 39 -5.43 6.21 4.15
C MET A 39 -4.64 4.96 4.51
N CYS A 40 -3.33 5.08 4.65
CA CYS A 40 -2.42 3.96 4.84
C CYS A 40 -1.48 4.19 6.05
N HIS A 41 -0.99 3.10 6.64
CA HIS A 41 0.01 3.17 7.72
C HIS A 41 1.33 3.82 7.27
N SER A 42 1.67 3.75 5.98
CA SER A 42 2.87 4.41 5.45
C SER A 42 2.83 5.93 5.62
N ASP A 43 1.65 6.56 5.56
CA ASP A 43 1.50 7.99 5.83
C ASP A 43 1.73 8.27 7.33
N HIS A 44 1.34 7.36 8.23
CA HIS A 44 1.65 7.47 9.64
C HIS A 44 3.15 7.33 9.91
N HIS A 45 3.83 6.39 9.24
CA HIS A 45 5.30 6.28 9.31
C HIS A 45 6.01 7.55 8.82
N LEU A 46 5.43 8.26 7.84
CA LEU A 46 5.91 9.59 7.44
C LEU A 46 5.78 10.59 8.61
N VAL A 47 4.60 10.64 9.25
CA VAL A 47 4.35 11.56 10.39
C VAL A 47 5.31 11.28 11.55
N THR A 48 5.58 10.02 11.88
CA THR A 48 6.44 9.62 13.00
C THR A 48 7.94 9.62 12.67
N GLY A 49 8.31 9.85 11.40
CA GLY A 49 9.71 9.85 10.95
C GLY A 49 10.29 8.46 10.67
N GLY A 50 9.47 7.40 10.71
CA GLY A 50 9.89 6.05 10.29
C GLY A 50 10.22 5.95 8.80
N ILE A 51 9.58 6.81 7.98
CA ILE A 51 9.90 7.01 6.55
C ILE A 51 10.20 8.51 6.35
N PRO A 52 11.46 8.96 6.50
CA PRO A 52 11.80 10.38 6.37
C PRO A 52 11.82 10.81 4.91
N MET A 53 11.14 11.93 4.60
CA MET A 53 11.30 12.65 3.33
C MET A 53 12.56 13.52 3.37
N ALA A 54 13.02 13.94 2.18
CA ALA A 54 14.20 14.81 2.05
C ALA A 54 14.01 16.22 2.66
N GLY A 55 12.77 16.65 2.93
CA GLY A 55 12.47 17.95 3.53
C GLY A 55 11.01 18.13 3.89
N PHE A 56 10.71 19.30 4.42
CA PHE A 56 9.38 19.75 4.83
C PHE A 56 9.02 21.07 4.16
N PRO A 57 7.72 21.44 4.03
CA PRO A 57 6.55 20.65 4.41
C PRO A 57 6.29 19.49 3.44
N VAL A 58 5.60 18.46 3.91
CA VAL A 58 5.24 17.28 3.12
C VAL A 58 3.72 17.24 2.90
N LEU A 59 3.28 17.09 1.64
CA LEU A 59 1.90 16.74 1.31
C LEU A 59 1.75 15.21 1.37
N GLY A 60 0.86 14.74 2.22
CA GLY A 60 0.64 13.31 2.45
C GLY A 60 -0.17 12.62 1.36
N GLY A 61 -0.29 11.31 1.55
CA GLY A 61 -1.09 10.43 0.69
C GLY A 61 -0.33 9.86 -0.51
N HIS A 62 -0.56 8.57 -0.74
CA HIS A 62 0.09 7.82 -1.83
C HIS A 62 -0.84 6.80 -2.50
N GLU A 63 -2.10 6.77 -2.10
CA GLU A 63 -3.17 5.98 -2.72
C GLU A 63 -4.22 6.94 -3.27
N GLY A 64 -4.53 6.86 -4.55
CA GLY A 64 -5.48 7.79 -5.12
C GLY A 64 -6.13 7.32 -6.40
N ALA A 65 -7.34 7.81 -6.64
CA ALA A 65 -8.06 7.66 -7.89
C ALA A 65 -8.80 8.96 -8.25
N GLY A 66 -8.89 9.26 -9.52
CA GLY A 66 -9.48 10.49 -9.99
C GLY A 66 -9.63 10.57 -11.50
N ILE A 67 -9.87 11.78 -11.98
CA ILE A 67 -10.11 12.08 -13.39
C ILE A 67 -9.01 13.00 -13.89
N VAL A 68 -8.43 12.66 -15.03
CA VAL A 68 -7.43 13.52 -15.72
C VAL A 68 -8.11 14.80 -16.18
N THR A 69 -7.52 15.94 -15.85
CA THR A 69 -8.00 17.26 -16.31
C THR A 69 -7.11 17.89 -17.37
N GLU A 70 -5.79 17.70 -17.24
CA GLU A 70 -4.81 18.26 -18.16
C GLU A 70 -3.64 17.29 -18.37
N VAL A 71 -3.02 17.34 -19.53
CA VAL A 71 -1.81 16.57 -19.85
C VAL A 71 -0.72 17.47 -20.37
N GLY A 72 0.50 17.25 -19.93
CA GLY A 72 1.68 17.95 -20.45
C GLY A 72 2.17 17.37 -21.77
N PRO A 73 3.10 18.05 -22.46
CA PRO A 73 3.71 17.55 -23.69
C PRO A 73 4.34 16.16 -23.49
N GLY A 74 4.22 15.26 -24.48
CA GLY A 74 4.79 13.91 -24.44
C GLY A 74 3.93 12.86 -23.73
N VAL A 75 2.72 13.22 -23.29
CA VAL A 75 1.69 12.28 -22.82
C VAL A 75 0.80 11.93 -24.00
N GLU A 76 0.82 10.67 -24.43
CA GLU A 76 0.11 10.19 -25.63
C GLU A 76 -1.03 9.23 -25.30
N ASP A 77 -0.85 8.40 -24.25
CA ASP A 77 -1.77 7.31 -23.91
C ASP A 77 -2.85 7.71 -22.88
N ILE A 78 -2.80 8.92 -22.36
CA ILE A 78 -3.69 9.46 -21.33
C ILE A 78 -4.27 10.78 -21.83
N ALA A 79 -5.58 10.98 -21.64
CA ALA A 79 -6.29 12.17 -22.08
C ALA A 79 -7.20 12.75 -20.98
N PRO A 80 -7.53 14.05 -21.03
CA PRO A 80 -8.56 14.62 -20.18
C PRO A 80 -9.87 13.83 -20.24
N GLY A 81 -10.48 13.56 -19.07
CA GLY A 81 -11.65 12.74 -18.91
C GLY A 81 -11.35 11.25 -18.60
N ASP A 82 -10.12 10.79 -18.75
CA ASP A 82 -9.75 9.43 -18.35
C ASP A 82 -9.85 9.24 -16.83
N HIS A 83 -10.48 8.15 -16.40
CA HIS A 83 -10.44 7.69 -15.02
C HIS A 83 -9.13 6.95 -14.76
N VAL A 84 -8.47 7.29 -13.66
CA VAL A 84 -7.14 6.77 -13.35
C VAL A 84 -6.98 6.39 -11.89
N VAL A 85 -6.11 5.42 -11.65
CA VAL A 85 -5.52 5.11 -10.33
C VAL A 85 -4.06 5.55 -10.34
N LEU A 86 -3.61 6.05 -9.20
CA LEU A 86 -2.23 6.44 -8.98
C LEU A 86 -1.46 5.33 -8.28
N SER A 87 -0.33 4.97 -8.86
CA SER A 87 0.63 4.04 -8.25
C SER A 87 1.81 4.83 -7.67
N PHE A 88 2.09 4.62 -6.38
CA PHE A 88 3.26 5.24 -5.75
C PHE A 88 4.58 4.72 -6.34
N ILE A 89 4.57 3.55 -6.95
CA ILE A 89 5.70 3.07 -7.75
C ILE A 89 5.48 3.49 -9.21
N PRO A 90 6.32 4.37 -9.76
CA PRO A 90 6.32 4.63 -11.19
C PRO A 90 6.71 3.36 -11.95
N SER A 91 6.19 3.18 -13.16
CA SER A 91 6.50 2.02 -14.01
C SER A 91 6.74 2.47 -15.44
N CYS A 92 7.98 2.85 -15.74
CA CYS A 92 8.31 3.43 -17.05
C CYS A 92 8.40 2.42 -18.20
N GLY A 93 8.60 1.13 -17.89
CA GLY A 93 8.75 0.06 -18.89
C GLY A 93 10.06 0.08 -19.69
N LYS A 94 10.93 1.07 -19.48
CA LYS A 94 12.12 1.32 -20.33
C LYS A 94 13.45 1.13 -19.59
N CYS A 95 13.49 1.35 -18.28
CA CYS A 95 14.72 1.19 -17.50
C CYS A 95 15.13 -0.29 -17.40
N PRO A 96 16.41 -0.59 -17.12
CA PRO A 96 16.91 -1.95 -17.02
C PRO A 96 16.09 -2.84 -16.07
N THR A 97 15.72 -2.31 -14.91
CA THR A 97 14.92 -3.02 -13.90
C THR A 97 13.52 -3.37 -14.42
N CYS A 98 12.84 -2.43 -15.09
CA CYS A 98 11.55 -2.70 -15.72
C CYS A 98 11.65 -3.75 -16.84
N GLN A 99 12.70 -3.67 -17.68
CA GLN A 99 12.92 -4.62 -18.77
C GLN A 99 13.28 -6.02 -18.28
N ALA A 100 13.90 -6.13 -17.10
CA ALA A 100 14.12 -7.39 -16.41
C ALA A 100 12.85 -8.00 -15.77
N GLY A 101 11.68 -7.35 -15.93
CA GLY A 101 10.40 -7.82 -15.38
C GLY A 101 10.07 -7.30 -13.97
N MET A 102 10.99 -6.61 -13.30
CA MET A 102 10.81 -6.09 -11.94
C MET A 102 10.25 -4.66 -11.98
N ARG A 103 9.02 -4.49 -12.47
CA ARG A 103 8.41 -3.17 -12.66
C ARG A 103 8.07 -2.45 -11.36
N ASN A 104 7.87 -3.20 -10.28
CA ASN A 104 7.76 -2.67 -8.92
C ASN A 104 9.05 -2.02 -8.38
N LEU A 105 10.16 -2.21 -9.07
CA LEU A 105 11.48 -1.64 -8.73
C LEU A 105 11.98 -0.69 -9.81
N CYS A 106 11.08 -0.01 -10.53
CA CYS A 106 11.42 0.93 -11.58
C CYS A 106 12.42 1.99 -11.09
N ASP A 107 13.48 2.25 -11.88
CA ASP A 107 14.56 3.18 -11.51
C ASP A 107 14.07 4.63 -11.28
N LEU A 108 12.93 5.02 -11.88
CA LEU A 108 12.28 6.31 -11.58
C LEU A 108 11.81 6.41 -10.13
N GLY A 109 11.62 5.27 -9.46
CA GLY A 109 11.28 5.20 -8.04
C GLY A 109 12.42 5.56 -7.09
N ALA A 110 13.65 5.73 -7.56
CA ALA A 110 14.77 6.16 -6.73
C ALA A 110 14.54 7.51 -6.03
N GLY A 111 13.68 8.36 -6.61
CA GLY A 111 13.29 9.66 -6.08
C GLY A 111 12.09 9.67 -5.14
N LEU A 112 11.53 8.52 -4.74
CA LEU A 112 10.29 8.45 -3.95
C LEU A 112 10.30 9.29 -2.67
N LEU A 113 11.45 9.45 -2.04
CA LEU A 113 11.60 10.23 -0.81
C LEU A 113 12.17 11.64 -1.07
N ALA A 114 12.55 11.96 -2.30
CA ALA A 114 13.14 13.25 -2.65
C ALA A 114 12.10 14.36 -2.85
N GLY A 115 10.87 14.02 -3.23
CA GLY A 115 9.75 14.95 -3.44
C GLY A 115 9.82 15.77 -4.73
N ALA A 116 10.98 15.90 -5.37
CA ALA A 116 11.11 16.59 -6.65
C ALA A 116 10.49 15.76 -7.79
N ALA A 117 9.85 16.43 -8.76
CA ALA A 117 9.21 15.78 -9.88
C ALA A 117 10.21 14.97 -10.73
N VAL A 118 9.81 13.78 -11.15
CA VAL A 118 10.61 12.88 -11.99
C VAL A 118 10.96 13.50 -13.35
N SER A 119 10.10 14.36 -13.86
CA SER A 119 10.19 14.99 -15.19
C SER A 119 11.39 15.94 -15.34
N ASP A 120 11.66 16.79 -14.34
CA ASP A 120 12.63 17.88 -14.44
C ASP A 120 13.36 18.20 -13.12
N GLY A 121 13.09 17.48 -12.03
CA GLY A 121 13.72 17.70 -10.74
C GLY A 121 13.23 18.96 -9.99
N THR A 122 12.14 19.58 -10.41
CA THR A 122 11.55 20.75 -9.74
C THR A 122 10.29 20.37 -8.94
N PHE A 123 9.73 21.33 -8.21
CA PHE A 123 8.53 21.11 -7.38
C PHE A 123 7.29 21.70 -8.05
N ARG A 124 6.17 20.96 -8.01
CA ARG A 124 4.87 21.39 -8.56
C ARG A 124 3.98 22.01 -7.50
N ILE A 125 4.35 21.92 -6.23
CA ILE A 125 3.52 22.32 -5.09
C ILE A 125 4.28 23.32 -4.25
N GLN A 126 3.59 24.40 -3.85
CA GLN A 126 4.12 25.39 -2.91
C GLN A 126 3.09 25.69 -1.82
N ALA A 127 3.57 25.95 -0.61
CA ALA A 127 2.78 26.43 0.53
C ALA A 127 3.60 27.48 1.27
N ARG A 128 2.98 28.62 1.59
CA ARG A 128 3.65 29.73 2.30
C ARG A 128 4.98 30.18 1.63
N GLY A 129 5.05 30.09 0.29
CA GLY A 129 6.24 30.44 -0.47
C GLY A 129 7.40 29.43 -0.42
N GLN A 130 7.17 28.23 0.09
CA GLN A 130 8.13 27.14 0.17
C GLN A 130 7.71 25.98 -0.73
N ASN A 131 8.68 25.22 -1.25
CA ASN A 131 8.41 23.98 -1.96
C ASN A 131 7.83 22.94 -1.00
N VAL A 132 6.79 22.23 -1.45
CA VAL A 132 6.15 21.14 -0.74
C VAL A 132 6.61 19.82 -1.34
N TYR A 133 6.99 18.88 -0.50
CA TYR A 133 7.43 17.53 -0.87
C TYR A 133 6.23 16.59 -0.95
N PRO A 134 5.77 16.18 -2.15
CA PRO A 134 4.69 15.19 -2.24
C PRO A 134 5.20 13.81 -1.80
N MET A 135 4.47 13.17 -0.91
CA MET A 135 4.78 11.81 -0.46
C MET A 135 4.83 10.86 -1.66
N THR A 136 5.93 10.12 -1.76
CA THR A 136 6.16 9.11 -2.82
C THR A 136 5.90 9.61 -4.26
N LEU A 137 6.26 10.87 -4.55
CA LEU A 137 6.05 11.55 -5.84
C LEU A 137 4.57 11.78 -6.19
N LEU A 138 3.64 11.55 -5.27
CA LEU A 138 2.20 11.69 -5.45
C LEU A 138 1.59 12.81 -4.60
N GLY A 139 1.42 12.62 -3.28
CA GLY A 139 0.76 13.58 -2.40
C GLY A 139 -0.76 13.61 -2.62
N THR A 140 -1.46 12.46 -2.44
CA THR A 140 -2.88 12.33 -2.79
C THR A 140 -3.85 12.98 -1.82
N PHE A 141 -3.38 13.60 -0.73
CA PHE A 141 -4.23 14.32 0.23
C PHE A 141 -4.47 15.77 -0.19
N SER A 142 -4.81 15.95 -1.46
CA SER A 142 -5.25 17.20 -2.08
C SER A 142 -6.30 16.89 -3.15
N PRO A 143 -7.31 17.78 -3.37
CA PRO A 143 -8.29 17.62 -4.45
C PRO A 143 -7.68 17.64 -5.86
N TYR A 144 -6.48 18.17 -6.02
CA TYR A 144 -5.74 18.18 -7.28
C TYR A 144 -4.29 17.80 -7.08
N MET A 145 -3.71 17.17 -8.11
CA MET A 145 -2.28 16.87 -8.14
C MET A 145 -1.71 16.87 -9.57
N VAL A 146 -0.40 17.04 -9.65
CA VAL A 146 0.38 16.90 -10.88
C VAL A 146 1.44 15.84 -10.66
N VAL A 147 1.42 14.77 -11.49
CA VAL A 147 2.30 13.62 -11.35
C VAL A 147 2.87 13.18 -12.69
N HIS A 148 4.00 12.49 -12.67
CA HIS A 148 4.57 11.90 -13.87
C HIS A 148 3.70 10.75 -14.41
N LYS A 149 3.50 10.70 -15.74
CA LYS A 149 2.63 9.70 -16.41
C LYS A 149 2.93 8.26 -16.06
N SER A 150 4.18 7.90 -15.68
CA SER A 150 4.54 6.53 -15.30
C SER A 150 3.92 6.06 -13.97
N SER A 151 3.38 6.98 -13.18
CA SER A 151 2.61 6.69 -11.96
C SER A 151 1.10 6.63 -12.20
N VAL A 152 0.64 6.86 -13.42
CA VAL A 152 -0.79 6.93 -13.77
C VAL A 152 -1.21 5.65 -14.48
N VAL A 153 -2.28 5.03 -14.01
CA VAL A 153 -2.85 3.81 -14.60
C VAL A 153 -4.30 4.07 -14.97
N LYS A 154 -4.61 3.99 -16.25
CA LYS A 154 -5.97 4.15 -16.76
C LYS A 154 -6.84 2.98 -16.36
N ILE A 155 -8.08 3.27 -15.92
CA ILE A 155 -9.03 2.27 -15.44
C ILE A 155 -10.38 2.40 -16.12
N ASP A 156 -11.20 1.36 -15.99
CA ASP A 156 -12.60 1.36 -16.44
C ASP A 156 -13.41 2.41 -15.64
N PRO A 157 -14.10 3.35 -16.31
CA PRO A 157 -14.84 4.43 -15.65
C PRO A 157 -16.05 3.94 -14.82
N SER A 158 -16.46 2.69 -14.95
CA SER A 158 -17.52 2.10 -14.14
C SER A 158 -17.08 1.68 -12.74
N VAL A 159 -15.78 1.70 -12.44
CA VAL A 159 -15.26 1.35 -11.12
C VAL A 159 -15.40 2.53 -10.16
N PRO A 160 -16.01 2.36 -8.96
CA PRO A 160 -16.11 3.42 -7.96
C PRO A 160 -14.72 3.88 -7.49
N PHE A 161 -14.51 5.19 -7.36
CA PHE A 161 -13.19 5.73 -7.01
C PHE A 161 -12.72 5.35 -5.60
N GLU A 162 -13.63 5.22 -4.64
CA GLU A 162 -13.34 4.78 -3.27
C GLU A 162 -12.80 3.36 -3.19
N VAL A 163 -13.16 2.52 -4.15
CA VAL A 163 -12.61 1.17 -4.32
C VAL A 163 -11.33 1.24 -5.14
N ALA A 164 -11.33 2.01 -6.22
CA ALA A 164 -10.21 2.12 -7.14
C ALA A 164 -8.95 2.64 -6.46
N CYS A 165 -9.03 3.64 -5.56
CA CYS A 165 -7.87 4.22 -4.90
C CYS A 165 -7.06 3.17 -4.10
N LEU A 166 -7.71 2.14 -3.55
CA LEU A 166 -7.07 1.11 -2.74
C LEU A 166 -6.09 0.23 -3.52
N VAL A 167 -6.33 0.06 -4.84
CA VAL A 167 -5.43 -0.76 -5.68
C VAL A 167 -4.14 -0.03 -6.06
N GLY A 168 -4.05 1.27 -5.77
CA GLY A 168 -2.81 2.06 -5.96
C GLY A 168 -1.67 1.65 -5.02
N CYS A 169 -1.99 1.03 -3.88
CA CYS A 169 -0.99 0.54 -2.92
C CYS A 169 -1.47 -0.73 -2.19
N GLY A 170 -2.36 -0.60 -1.20
CA GLY A 170 -2.61 -1.64 -0.20
C GLY A 170 -3.13 -2.95 -0.78
N VAL A 171 -4.06 -2.88 -1.72
CA VAL A 171 -4.64 -4.09 -2.35
C VAL A 171 -3.62 -4.80 -3.22
N THR A 172 -2.94 -4.07 -4.12
CA THR A 172 -1.91 -4.66 -5.00
C THR A 172 -0.75 -5.22 -4.18
N THR A 173 -0.34 -4.52 -3.12
CA THR A 173 0.72 -4.97 -2.21
C THR A 173 0.34 -6.28 -1.52
N GLY A 174 -0.84 -6.34 -0.89
CA GLY A 174 -1.26 -7.53 -0.14
C GLY A 174 -1.53 -8.73 -1.04
N TYR A 175 -2.35 -8.54 -2.07
CA TYR A 175 -2.67 -9.59 -3.03
C TYR A 175 -1.40 -10.13 -3.73
N GLY A 176 -0.54 -9.22 -4.19
CA GLY A 176 0.74 -9.57 -4.84
C GLY A 176 1.71 -10.29 -3.89
N SER A 177 1.75 -9.91 -2.60
CA SER A 177 2.55 -10.62 -1.59
C SER A 177 2.15 -12.10 -1.49
N ALA A 178 0.86 -12.41 -1.61
CA ALA A 178 0.36 -13.78 -1.60
C ALA A 178 0.65 -14.53 -2.92
N VAL A 179 0.23 -13.95 -4.05
CA VAL A 179 0.22 -14.70 -5.33
C VAL A 179 1.54 -14.63 -6.09
N ARG A 180 2.38 -13.60 -5.86
CA ARG A 180 3.64 -13.39 -6.57
C ARG A 180 4.84 -13.65 -5.68
N THR A 181 4.98 -12.91 -4.57
CA THR A 181 6.19 -12.99 -3.73
C THR A 181 6.22 -14.29 -2.93
N ALA A 182 5.14 -14.62 -2.21
CA ALA A 182 5.04 -15.90 -1.52
C ALA A 182 4.88 -17.08 -2.49
N ASP A 183 4.36 -16.83 -3.70
CA ASP A 183 4.07 -17.85 -4.70
C ASP A 183 3.28 -19.01 -4.10
N ILE A 184 2.11 -18.69 -3.51
CA ILE A 184 1.24 -19.67 -2.88
C ILE A 184 0.74 -20.64 -3.94
N ARG A 185 0.85 -21.95 -3.63
CA ARG A 185 0.34 -23.03 -4.48
C ARG A 185 -0.88 -23.68 -3.85
N PRO A 186 -1.82 -24.22 -4.68
CA PRO A 186 -2.99 -24.91 -4.16
C PRO A 186 -2.60 -26.00 -3.14
N GLY A 187 -3.34 -26.04 -2.02
CA GLY A 187 -3.12 -26.98 -0.93
C GLY A 187 -2.05 -26.58 0.09
N GLN A 188 -1.36 -25.46 -0.09
CA GLN A 188 -0.44 -24.94 0.93
C GLN A 188 -1.18 -24.25 2.09
N ASP A 189 -0.57 -24.24 3.26
CA ASP A 189 -1.02 -23.55 4.45
C ASP A 189 -0.35 -22.19 4.54
N VAL A 190 -1.11 -21.16 4.86
CA VAL A 190 -0.65 -19.76 4.82
C VAL A 190 -0.99 -19.07 6.14
N ALA A 191 -0.04 -18.37 6.73
CA ALA A 191 -0.29 -17.47 7.84
C ALA A 191 -0.13 -16.00 7.42
N ILE A 192 -1.09 -15.15 7.81
CA ILE A 192 -1.07 -13.72 7.57
C ILE A 192 -1.04 -13.02 8.92
N VAL A 193 0.03 -12.30 9.19
CA VAL A 193 0.26 -11.61 10.46
C VAL A 193 -0.05 -10.13 10.29
N GLY A 194 -1.10 -9.68 10.98
CA GLY A 194 -1.71 -8.36 10.79
C GLY A 194 -2.77 -8.39 9.69
N VAL A 195 -4.06 -8.33 10.03
CA VAL A 195 -5.16 -8.33 9.06
C VAL A 195 -5.84 -6.96 8.96
N GLY A 196 -5.01 -5.91 8.78
CA GLY A 196 -5.43 -4.60 8.29
C GLY A 196 -5.67 -4.63 6.78
N GLY A 197 -5.67 -3.46 6.12
CA GLY A 197 -5.97 -3.36 4.68
C GLY A 197 -5.08 -4.21 3.78
N VAL A 198 -3.76 -4.21 4.01
CA VAL A 198 -2.81 -5.03 3.24
C VAL A 198 -3.01 -6.52 3.55
N GLY A 199 -3.23 -6.88 4.84
CA GLY A 199 -3.46 -8.26 5.26
C GLY A 199 -4.75 -8.84 4.71
N MET A 200 -5.85 -8.08 4.68
CA MET A 200 -7.11 -8.53 4.07
C MET A 200 -6.96 -8.77 2.56
N ALA A 201 -6.16 -7.94 1.87
CA ALA A 201 -5.86 -8.18 0.47
C ALA A 201 -4.97 -9.42 0.26
N ALA A 202 -3.97 -9.65 1.14
CA ALA A 202 -3.15 -10.86 1.11
C ALA A 202 -3.98 -12.11 1.36
N LEU A 203 -4.96 -12.04 2.26
CA LEU A 203 -5.90 -13.10 2.57
C LEU A 203 -6.72 -13.48 1.33
N GLN A 204 -7.30 -12.49 0.64
CA GLN A 204 -8.02 -12.73 -0.60
C GLN A 204 -7.11 -13.32 -1.69
N GLY A 205 -5.84 -12.88 -1.75
CA GLY A 205 -4.82 -13.47 -2.62
C GLY A 205 -4.54 -14.94 -2.28
N ALA A 206 -4.46 -15.30 -1.00
CA ALA A 206 -4.28 -16.69 -0.56
C ALA A 206 -5.48 -17.56 -0.92
N VAL A 207 -6.72 -17.06 -0.76
CA VAL A 207 -7.95 -17.73 -1.22
C VAL A 207 -7.89 -17.97 -2.72
N ALA A 208 -7.59 -16.94 -3.51
CA ALA A 208 -7.51 -17.03 -4.97
C ALA A 208 -6.41 -18.01 -5.45
N ALA A 209 -5.31 -18.13 -4.72
CA ALA A 209 -4.25 -19.10 -4.97
C ALA A 209 -4.57 -20.53 -4.56
N GLY A 210 -5.70 -20.78 -3.89
CA GLY A 210 -6.13 -22.12 -3.47
C GLY A 210 -5.42 -22.62 -2.21
N ALA A 211 -5.06 -21.75 -1.29
CA ALA A 211 -4.52 -22.15 0.02
C ALA A 211 -5.49 -23.11 0.75
N ARG A 212 -4.94 -24.13 1.45
CA ARG A 212 -5.73 -25.10 2.20
C ARG A 212 -6.23 -24.51 3.51
N TYR A 213 -5.31 -24.05 4.35
CA TYR A 213 -5.60 -23.33 5.58
C TYR A 213 -5.03 -21.93 5.49
N ILE A 214 -5.81 -20.95 5.95
CA ILE A 214 -5.42 -19.56 6.04
C ILE A 214 -5.59 -19.12 7.48
N PHE A 215 -4.45 -18.91 8.14
CA PHE A 215 -4.35 -18.50 9.54
C PHE A 215 -4.20 -16.98 9.60
N ALA A 216 -5.17 -16.28 10.17
CA ALA A 216 -5.13 -14.83 10.34
C ALA A 216 -4.78 -14.47 11.78
N ILE A 217 -3.75 -13.66 11.98
CA ILE A 217 -3.25 -13.30 13.31
C ILE A 217 -3.35 -11.79 13.48
N ASP A 218 -4.16 -11.32 14.43
CA ASP A 218 -4.33 -9.89 14.75
C ASP A 218 -4.82 -9.72 16.18
N PRO A 219 -4.32 -8.75 16.97
CA PRO A 219 -4.78 -8.55 18.34
C PRO A 219 -6.22 -8.05 18.42
N VAL A 220 -6.73 -7.39 17.38
CA VAL A 220 -8.08 -6.79 17.37
C VAL A 220 -9.12 -7.82 16.98
N GLU A 221 -10.01 -8.19 17.91
CA GLU A 221 -11.04 -9.21 17.73
C GLU A 221 -11.92 -8.94 16.51
N TRP A 222 -12.44 -7.72 16.39
CA TRP A 222 -13.26 -7.32 15.26
C TRP A 222 -12.56 -7.56 13.90
N LYS A 223 -11.25 -7.29 13.78
CA LYS A 223 -10.49 -7.57 12.55
C LYS A 223 -10.38 -9.06 12.27
N ARG A 224 -10.23 -9.88 13.31
CA ARG A 224 -10.24 -11.36 13.17
C ARG A 224 -11.59 -11.83 12.64
N ASP A 225 -12.71 -11.27 13.15
CA ASP A 225 -14.06 -11.59 12.65
C ASP A 225 -14.25 -11.19 11.18
N GLN A 226 -13.72 -10.04 10.78
CA GLN A 226 -13.71 -9.67 9.37
C GLN A 226 -12.85 -10.64 8.54
N ALA A 227 -11.67 -11.04 9.02
CA ALA A 227 -10.79 -11.96 8.30
C ALA A 227 -11.50 -13.29 7.96
N LEU A 228 -12.37 -13.80 8.84
CA LEU A 228 -13.20 -14.99 8.55
C LEU A 228 -14.13 -14.76 7.34
N LYS A 229 -14.71 -13.57 7.22
CA LYS A 229 -15.57 -13.22 6.06
C LYS A 229 -14.77 -13.10 4.76
N PHE A 230 -13.52 -12.70 4.84
CA PHE A 230 -12.61 -12.61 3.68
C PHE A 230 -11.94 -13.95 3.35
N GLY A 231 -12.21 -15.03 4.10
CA GLY A 231 -11.80 -16.39 3.78
C GLY A 231 -10.70 -16.98 4.68
N ALA A 232 -10.37 -16.34 5.82
CA ALA A 232 -9.55 -17.01 6.84
C ALA A 232 -10.25 -18.25 7.36
N THR A 233 -9.49 -19.34 7.58
CA THR A 233 -10.02 -20.59 8.13
C THR A 233 -9.87 -20.66 9.64
N HIS A 234 -8.85 -19.99 10.18
CA HIS A 234 -8.53 -19.92 11.60
C HIS A 234 -8.05 -18.51 11.95
N VAL A 235 -8.34 -18.07 13.16
CA VAL A 235 -7.92 -16.75 13.65
C VAL A 235 -7.27 -16.88 15.02
N TYR A 236 -6.23 -16.08 15.27
CA TYR A 236 -5.49 -16.07 16.53
C TYR A 236 -5.24 -14.63 17.02
N PRO A 237 -5.30 -14.39 18.34
CA PRO A 237 -5.10 -13.04 18.88
C PRO A 237 -3.62 -12.58 18.88
N ASP A 238 -2.70 -13.52 18.94
CA ASP A 238 -1.27 -13.27 19.08
C ASP A 238 -0.41 -14.41 18.52
N MET A 239 0.90 -14.25 18.55
CA MET A 239 1.86 -15.21 18.02
C MET A 239 1.97 -16.49 18.87
N GLU A 240 1.72 -16.42 20.18
CA GLU A 240 1.76 -17.59 21.06
C GLU A 240 0.60 -18.55 20.74
N ALA A 241 -0.61 -18.01 20.69
CA ALA A 241 -1.80 -18.75 20.28
C ALA A 241 -1.68 -19.31 18.86
N ALA A 242 -1.11 -18.51 17.94
CA ALA A 242 -0.89 -18.91 16.56
C ALA A 242 0.11 -20.07 16.46
N LEU A 243 1.23 -20.03 17.20
CA LEU A 243 2.23 -21.10 17.20
C LEU A 243 1.62 -22.44 17.60
N LEU A 244 0.85 -22.45 18.70
CA LEU A 244 0.19 -23.67 19.21
C LEU A 244 -0.90 -24.15 18.25
N GLY A 245 -1.78 -23.26 17.80
CA GLY A 245 -2.91 -23.62 16.95
C GLY A 245 -2.50 -24.04 15.54
N ILE A 246 -1.51 -23.39 14.94
CA ILE A 246 -0.96 -23.80 13.63
C ILE A 246 -0.28 -25.17 13.76
N ALA A 247 0.50 -25.39 14.82
CA ALA A 247 1.13 -26.68 15.07
C ALA A 247 0.11 -27.80 15.21
N GLU A 248 -1.00 -27.57 15.93
CA GLU A 248 -2.08 -28.53 16.09
C GLU A 248 -2.74 -28.87 14.74
N VAL A 249 -3.20 -27.85 14.00
CA VAL A 249 -3.91 -28.00 12.71
C VAL A 249 -3.04 -28.64 11.64
N THR A 250 -1.73 -28.36 11.65
CA THR A 250 -0.78 -28.86 10.65
C THR A 250 0.05 -30.04 11.11
N TYR A 251 -0.27 -30.65 12.26
CA TYR A 251 0.50 -31.76 12.85
C TYR A 251 1.98 -31.44 13.00
N GLY A 252 2.31 -30.21 13.39
CA GLY A 252 3.67 -29.72 13.58
C GLY A 252 4.42 -29.31 12.31
N LEU A 253 3.79 -29.35 11.13
CA LEU A 253 4.42 -28.98 9.86
C LEU A 253 4.58 -27.46 9.70
N MET A 254 3.75 -26.67 10.35
CA MET A 254 3.69 -25.21 10.29
C MET A 254 3.18 -24.66 8.94
N ALA A 255 3.14 -23.33 8.80
CA ALA A 255 2.66 -22.66 7.59
C ALA A 255 3.74 -22.64 6.48
N HIS A 256 3.39 -23.09 5.29
CA HIS A 256 4.29 -23.07 4.13
C HIS A 256 4.69 -21.62 3.75
N LYS A 257 3.76 -20.69 3.94
CA LYS A 257 3.95 -19.26 3.65
C LYS A 257 3.48 -18.43 4.83
N VAL A 258 4.30 -17.48 5.23
CA VAL A 258 3.98 -16.49 6.27
C VAL A 258 4.11 -15.12 5.64
N ILE A 259 3.09 -14.27 5.74
CA ILE A 259 3.07 -12.94 5.14
C ILE A 259 2.90 -11.91 6.26
N LEU A 260 3.89 -11.03 6.41
CA LEU A 260 3.92 -10.02 7.45
C LEU A 260 3.33 -8.71 6.93
N THR A 261 2.19 -8.32 7.49
CA THR A 261 1.42 -7.12 7.11
C THR A 261 1.01 -6.28 8.32
N VAL A 262 1.78 -6.39 9.40
CA VAL A 262 1.60 -5.59 10.63
C VAL A 262 1.80 -4.10 10.34
N GLY A 263 1.21 -3.23 11.18
CA GLY A 263 1.32 -1.78 11.01
C GLY A 263 2.75 -1.29 11.16
N GLU A 264 3.49 -1.82 12.14
CA GLU A 264 4.92 -1.55 12.37
C GLU A 264 5.65 -2.87 12.57
N LEU A 265 6.64 -3.14 11.72
CA LEU A 265 7.48 -4.33 11.82
C LEU A 265 8.70 -4.03 12.68
N LYS A 266 8.94 -4.85 13.70
CA LYS A 266 10.14 -4.77 14.54
C LYS A 266 11.09 -5.92 14.20
N GLY A 267 12.36 -5.61 14.00
CA GLY A 267 13.38 -6.61 13.72
C GLY A 267 13.51 -7.68 14.83
N ALA A 268 13.20 -7.30 16.07
CA ALA A 268 13.19 -8.20 17.21
C ALA A 268 12.18 -9.36 17.09
N ASP A 269 11.09 -9.19 16.33
CA ASP A 269 10.00 -10.16 16.24
C ASP A 269 10.17 -11.17 15.10
N ILE A 270 11.15 -10.99 14.21
CA ILE A 270 11.33 -11.81 13.00
C ILE A 270 11.48 -13.29 13.31
N ASP A 271 12.20 -13.65 14.38
CA ASP A 271 12.38 -15.06 14.76
C ASP A 271 11.06 -15.74 15.12
N SER A 272 10.14 -15.01 15.76
CA SER A 272 8.80 -15.55 16.10
C SER A 272 7.99 -15.88 14.84
N TYR A 273 8.07 -15.08 13.79
CA TYR A 273 7.41 -15.36 12.51
C TYR A 273 8.07 -16.50 11.74
N LEU A 274 9.39 -16.63 11.85
CA LEU A 274 10.10 -17.79 11.30
C LEU A 274 9.74 -19.09 12.04
N ASN A 275 9.39 -19.04 13.33
CA ASN A 275 9.00 -20.22 14.10
C ASN A 275 7.67 -20.83 13.62
N ILE A 276 6.73 -20.04 13.14
CA ILE A 276 5.50 -20.53 12.49
C ILE A 276 5.67 -20.87 11.01
N THR A 277 6.85 -20.63 10.43
CA THR A 277 7.17 -20.97 9.02
C THR A 277 7.64 -22.42 8.92
N ALA A 278 7.08 -23.19 8.01
CA ALA A 278 7.44 -24.59 7.76
C ALA A 278 8.90 -24.76 7.28
N LYS A 279 9.38 -26.02 7.33
CA LYS A 279 10.63 -26.39 6.66
C LYS A 279 10.53 -26.11 5.14
N GLY A 280 11.52 -25.46 4.57
CA GLY A 280 11.51 -25.02 3.16
C GLY A 280 10.50 -23.89 2.87
N GLY A 281 9.81 -23.39 3.91
CA GLY A 281 8.81 -22.35 3.77
C GLY A 281 9.41 -20.94 3.58
N THR A 282 8.53 -20.00 3.24
CA THR A 282 8.92 -18.60 3.00
C THR A 282 8.15 -17.66 3.93
N CYS A 283 8.89 -16.80 4.64
CA CYS A 283 8.36 -15.67 5.37
C CYS A 283 8.55 -14.41 4.51
N VAL A 284 7.47 -13.78 4.10
CA VAL A 284 7.45 -12.58 3.25
C VAL A 284 7.29 -11.34 4.12
N VAL A 285 8.27 -10.45 4.05
CA VAL A 285 8.29 -9.16 4.72
C VAL A 285 7.64 -8.13 3.78
N THR A 286 6.37 -7.83 4.03
CA THR A 286 5.57 -6.84 3.30
C THR A 286 5.42 -5.56 4.12
N ALA A 287 5.31 -5.70 5.45
CA ALA A 287 5.26 -4.58 6.38
C ALA A 287 6.57 -3.80 6.39
N ILE A 288 6.47 -2.49 6.60
CA ILE A 288 7.63 -1.61 6.71
C ILE A 288 7.91 -1.37 8.20
N GLY A 289 9.18 -1.53 8.61
CA GLY A 289 9.71 -1.05 9.86
C GLY A 289 10.35 0.34 9.69
N SER A 290 10.86 0.91 10.77
CA SER A 290 11.65 2.14 10.68
C SER A 290 12.92 1.90 9.83
N LEU A 291 13.19 2.82 8.90
CA LEU A 291 14.44 2.80 8.11
C LEU A 291 15.71 2.96 8.98
N LEU A 292 15.54 3.39 10.24
CA LEU A 292 16.62 3.56 11.20
C LEU A 292 16.87 2.31 12.04
N ASP A 293 15.94 1.33 12.03
CA ASP A 293 16.10 0.06 12.77
C ASP A 293 16.80 -0.97 11.88
N THR A 294 18.05 -1.28 12.23
CA THR A 294 18.89 -2.25 11.52
C THR A 294 19.12 -3.54 12.32
N GLN A 295 18.52 -3.66 13.53
CA GLN A 295 18.70 -4.82 14.39
C GLN A 295 17.60 -5.87 14.09
N VAL A 296 18.02 -7.08 13.74
CA VAL A 296 17.09 -8.18 13.41
C VAL A 296 17.47 -9.44 14.18
N ASN A 297 16.52 -9.99 14.92
CA ASN A 297 16.68 -11.29 15.59
C ASN A 297 16.33 -12.42 14.60
N VAL A 298 17.35 -13.17 14.21
CA VAL A 298 17.18 -14.37 13.36
C VAL A 298 18.12 -15.48 13.87
N ASN A 299 17.55 -16.63 14.18
CA ASN A 299 18.35 -17.83 14.45
C ASN A 299 18.90 -18.40 13.13
N LEU A 300 20.13 -18.01 12.77
CA LEU A 300 20.75 -18.43 11.50
C LEU A 300 20.91 -19.94 11.36
N ALA A 301 21.16 -20.66 12.48
CA ALA A 301 21.25 -22.13 12.45
C ALA A 301 19.89 -22.72 12.05
N MET A 302 18.80 -22.27 12.65
CA MET A 302 17.44 -22.72 12.28
C MET A 302 17.03 -22.31 10.89
N LEU A 303 17.40 -21.10 10.44
CA LEU A 303 17.18 -20.66 9.07
C LEU A 303 17.82 -21.64 8.08
N THR A 304 19.09 -22.00 8.32
CA THR A 304 19.88 -22.91 7.47
C THR A 304 19.39 -24.36 7.55
N LEU A 305 19.30 -24.92 8.77
CA LEU A 305 18.93 -26.34 8.97
C LEU A 305 17.52 -26.65 8.48
N MET A 306 16.59 -25.70 8.56
CA MET A 306 15.22 -25.85 8.09
C MET A 306 15.01 -25.30 6.68
N GLN A 307 16.04 -24.80 6.02
CA GLN A 307 16.01 -24.23 4.66
C GLN A 307 14.89 -23.19 4.50
N LYS A 308 14.68 -22.34 5.52
CA LYS A 308 13.64 -21.30 5.49
C LYS A 308 14.10 -20.10 4.67
N ASN A 309 13.16 -19.39 4.07
CA ASN A 309 13.41 -18.16 3.32
C ASN A 309 12.81 -16.96 4.04
N LEU A 310 13.56 -15.87 4.15
CA LEU A 310 13.08 -14.55 4.55
C LEU A 310 13.20 -13.62 3.34
N GLN A 311 12.08 -13.12 2.82
CA GLN A 311 12.04 -12.39 1.56
C GLN A 311 11.28 -11.08 1.69
N GLY A 312 11.93 -9.96 1.39
CA GLY A 312 11.28 -8.65 1.29
C GLY A 312 10.49 -8.50 0.00
N THR A 313 9.45 -7.66 0.04
CA THR A 313 8.69 -7.27 -1.15
C THR A 313 8.22 -5.82 -1.06
N ILE A 314 8.22 -5.12 -2.18
CA ILE A 314 7.55 -3.83 -2.34
C ILE A 314 6.46 -3.97 -3.39
N PHE A 315 5.29 -3.37 -3.15
CA PHE A 315 4.13 -3.44 -4.05
C PHE A 315 3.72 -4.89 -4.38
N GLY A 316 4.00 -5.84 -3.47
CA GLY A 316 3.72 -7.26 -3.66
C GLY A 316 4.43 -7.91 -4.85
N GLY A 317 5.55 -7.36 -5.33
CA GLY A 317 6.23 -7.81 -6.53
C GLY A 317 5.47 -7.51 -7.84
N GLY A 318 4.49 -6.61 -7.78
CA GLY A 318 3.53 -6.36 -8.86
C GLY A 318 4.04 -5.42 -9.96
N ASN A 319 3.40 -5.49 -11.12
CA ASN A 319 3.53 -4.52 -12.20
C ASN A 319 2.32 -3.58 -12.18
N PRO A 320 2.46 -2.30 -11.78
CA PRO A 320 1.31 -1.39 -11.64
C PRO A 320 0.42 -1.33 -12.89
N GLN A 321 1.03 -1.25 -14.07
CA GLN A 321 0.31 -1.12 -15.35
C GLN A 321 -0.50 -2.38 -15.74
N TYR A 322 -0.15 -3.53 -15.19
CA TYR A 322 -0.84 -4.78 -15.44
C TYR A 322 -1.75 -5.18 -14.27
N ASP A 323 -1.25 -5.10 -13.04
CA ASP A 323 -1.94 -5.66 -11.87
C ASP A 323 -3.13 -4.80 -11.42
N ILE A 324 -3.02 -3.47 -11.50
CA ILE A 324 -4.13 -2.58 -11.14
C ILE A 324 -5.38 -2.86 -11.99
N PRO A 325 -5.30 -2.87 -13.34
CA PRO A 325 -6.46 -3.22 -14.16
C PRO A 325 -6.96 -4.64 -13.93
N GLN A 326 -6.06 -5.62 -13.69
CA GLN A 326 -6.44 -7.01 -13.42
C GLN A 326 -7.21 -7.15 -12.10
N LEU A 327 -6.75 -6.50 -11.02
CA LEU A 327 -7.43 -6.54 -9.73
C LEU A 327 -8.82 -5.90 -9.81
N LEU A 328 -8.96 -4.79 -10.55
CA LEU A 328 -10.25 -4.16 -10.80
C LEU A 328 -11.17 -5.01 -11.68
N ALA A 329 -10.62 -5.75 -12.65
CA ALA A 329 -11.39 -6.72 -13.42
C ALA A 329 -11.87 -7.89 -12.55
N MET A 330 -11.05 -8.38 -11.62
CA MET A 330 -11.45 -9.38 -10.62
C MET A 330 -12.53 -8.85 -9.69
N TYR A 331 -12.43 -7.61 -9.24
CA TYR A 331 -13.47 -6.95 -8.45
C TYR A 331 -14.80 -6.91 -9.23
N LYS A 332 -14.81 -6.45 -10.47
CA LYS A 332 -16.00 -6.43 -11.33
C LYS A 332 -16.60 -7.83 -11.57
N ALA A 333 -15.76 -8.86 -11.59
CA ALA A 333 -16.18 -10.26 -11.73
C ALA A 333 -16.65 -10.90 -10.40
N GLY A 334 -16.66 -10.15 -9.29
CA GLY A 334 -17.03 -10.65 -7.96
C GLY A 334 -16.02 -11.66 -7.37
N LYS A 335 -14.77 -11.62 -7.84
CA LYS A 335 -13.66 -12.49 -7.37
C LYS A 335 -12.76 -11.83 -6.36
N LEU A 336 -12.91 -10.53 -6.16
CA LEU A 336 -12.20 -9.73 -5.17
C LEU A 336 -13.21 -8.81 -4.50
N ASN A 337 -13.31 -8.88 -3.18
CA ASN A 337 -14.21 -8.05 -2.40
C ASN A 337 -13.46 -6.80 -1.91
N LEU A 338 -13.66 -5.68 -2.57
CA LEU A 338 -13.06 -4.40 -2.18
C LEU A 338 -14.06 -3.47 -1.48
N ASP A 339 -15.37 -3.66 -1.71
CA ASP A 339 -16.42 -2.84 -1.08
C ASP A 339 -16.36 -2.95 0.44
N ASP A 340 -16.33 -4.18 0.97
CA ASP A 340 -16.28 -4.43 2.42
C ASP A 340 -14.92 -4.02 3.04
N MET A 341 -13.89 -3.77 2.24
CA MET A 341 -12.63 -3.21 2.74
C MET A 341 -12.78 -1.72 3.08
N VAL A 342 -13.62 -0.97 2.36
CA VAL A 342 -13.89 0.45 2.63
C VAL A 342 -14.86 0.56 3.81
N THR A 343 -14.33 0.52 5.02
CA THR A 343 -15.18 0.51 6.22
C THR A 343 -15.60 1.90 6.70
N THR A 344 -14.85 2.94 6.33
CA THR A 344 -15.15 4.32 6.74
C THR A 344 -14.73 5.31 5.67
N GLN A 345 -15.59 6.28 5.38
CA GLN A 345 -15.28 7.40 4.49
C GLN A 345 -15.14 8.69 5.31
N TYR A 346 -14.19 9.53 4.92
CA TYR A 346 -13.85 10.80 5.58
C TYR A 346 -13.82 11.93 4.55
N LYS A 347 -14.03 13.17 5.03
CA LYS A 347 -13.60 14.37 4.30
C LYS A 347 -12.13 14.66 4.56
N LEU A 348 -11.51 15.49 3.74
CA LEU A 348 -10.09 15.87 3.93
C LEU A 348 -9.87 16.50 5.34
N GLU A 349 -10.81 17.33 5.81
CA GLU A 349 -10.76 17.98 7.11
C GLU A 349 -10.80 16.99 8.29
N GLN A 350 -11.26 15.76 8.05
CA GLN A 350 -11.35 14.70 9.06
C GLN A 350 -10.13 13.75 9.04
N ILE A 351 -9.07 14.10 8.32
CA ILE A 351 -7.90 13.24 8.15
C ILE A 351 -7.29 12.79 9.47
N ASN A 352 -7.20 13.67 10.46
CA ASN A 352 -6.67 13.34 11.79
C ASN A 352 -7.59 12.36 12.55
N ASP A 353 -8.91 12.45 12.37
CA ASP A 353 -9.86 11.50 12.93
C ASP A 353 -9.68 10.12 12.29
N GLY A 354 -9.54 10.09 10.96
CA GLY A 354 -9.31 8.86 10.22
C GLY A 354 -8.02 8.13 10.62
N TYR A 355 -6.92 8.85 10.85
CA TYR A 355 -5.68 8.26 11.37
C TYR A 355 -5.83 7.76 12.80
N ARG A 356 -6.55 8.47 13.64
CA ARG A 356 -6.86 7.99 15.00
C ARG A 356 -7.66 6.69 14.95
N ASP A 357 -8.71 6.62 14.13
CA ASP A 357 -9.53 5.42 13.98
C ASP A 357 -8.73 4.23 13.40
N MET A 358 -7.79 4.50 12.48
CA MET A 358 -6.89 3.48 11.94
C MET A 358 -5.97 2.92 13.03
N LEU A 359 -5.36 3.79 13.87
CA LEU A 359 -4.46 3.40 14.95
C LEU A 359 -5.20 2.66 16.07
N ASP A 360 -6.44 3.09 16.36
CA ASP A 360 -7.33 2.42 17.32
C ASP A 360 -7.89 1.06 16.78
N GLY A 361 -7.57 0.71 15.52
CA GLY A 361 -8.02 -0.55 14.90
C GLY A 361 -9.50 -0.58 14.54
N LYS A 362 -10.18 0.57 14.43
CA LYS A 362 -11.62 0.69 14.18
C LYS A 362 -12.03 0.51 12.71
N ASN A 363 -11.07 0.54 11.78
CA ASN A 363 -11.34 0.34 10.35
C ASN A 363 -10.36 -0.66 9.71
N ILE A 364 -10.76 -1.23 8.56
CA ILE A 364 -9.87 -1.96 7.66
C ILE A 364 -9.20 -0.93 6.74
N ARG A 365 -10.03 -0.13 6.03
CA ARG A 365 -9.58 0.98 5.19
C ARG A 365 -10.45 2.20 5.43
N GLY A 366 -9.79 3.32 5.75
CA GLY A 366 -10.35 4.66 5.66
C GLY A 366 -10.09 5.24 4.28
N VAL A 367 -11.08 5.95 3.71
CA VAL A 367 -10.96 6.60 2.41
C VAL A 367 -11.42 8.04 2.51
N ILE A 368 -10.59 8.98 2.06
CA ILE A 368 -10.99 10.37 1.89
C ILE A 368 -11.77 10.49 0.58
N ARG A 369 -12.96 11.07 0.64
CA ARG A 369 -13.79 11.40 -0.54
C ARG A 369 -13.74 12.88 -0.80
N TYR A 370 -13.41 13.25 -2.02
CA TYR A 370 -13.44 14.63 -2.47
C TYR A 370 -14.79 14.96 -3.13
N THR A 371 -15.27 16.16 -2.87
CA THR A 371 -16.53 16.67 -3.42
C THR A 371 -16.30 18.03 -4.10
N ASP A 372 -17.30 18.55 -4.80
CA ASP A 372 -17.22 19.89 -5.41
C ASP A 372 -16.96 21.01 -4.40
N ALA A 373 -17.33 20.80 -3.14
CA ALA A 373 -17.05 21.75 -2.06
C ALA A 373 -15.55 21.79 -1.65
N ASP A 374 -14.77 20.81 -2.09
CA ASP A 374 -13.33 20.70 -1.79
C ASP A 374 -12.44 21.34 -2.86
N ARG A 375 -13.03 21.73 -3.99
CA ARG A 375 -12.36 22.17 -5.23
C ARG A 375 -12.33 23.65 -5.41
#